data_22b03c15533c1ac44591e93a6c3fa859
#
_entry.id   22b03c15533c1ac44591e93a6c3fa859
#
_cell.length_a   1.000
_cell.length_b   1.000
_cell.length_c   1.000
_cell.angle_alpha   90.00
_cell.angle_beta   90.00
_cell.angle_gamma   90.00
#
_symmetry.space_group_name_H-M   'P 1'
#
loop_
_entity.id
_entity.type
_entity.pdbx_description
1 polymer ?
#
loop_
_entity_poly.entity_id
_entity_poly.type
_entity_poly.pdbx_seq_one_letter_code
_entity_poly.pdbx_strand_id
1 'polypeptide(L)'
;MKNQIKYSLAGFCMGVAELIPGISGSTVAVIFKIYPNLMTILSQLRLKNLTLNLRSLSETFQLNLSMPLIFSMIIAVILSSRGINYLLTYYEEIFLSSLGLLMIALSIYIINFLKDLIEDKRLLVFLSLGIIIGFALQELNISSVNISIPYLFLSGVLAFSFFLIPGISGSAMLVVLGVYGPIIQAVSIFNFTLLAPFSLGCLISLLLLPRVVLSIYSSHELTLMHFFSGLILSSGIFLL
;
A
#
# COMPACT_ATOMS: atom_id res chain seq x y z
N MET A 1 20.62 2.15 16.07
CA MET A 1 21.18 2.62 14.79
C MET A 1 20.82 1.73 13.61
N LYS A 2 21.16 0.42 13.56
CA LYS A 2 20.86 -0.44 12.39
C LYS A 2 19.37 -0.44 11.99
N ASN A 3 18.46 -0.51 12.94
CA ASN A 3 17.02 -0.50 12.65
C ASN A 3 16.53 0.87 12.13
N GLN A 4 17.03 1.98 12.65
CA GLN A 4 16.64 3.31 12.17
C GLN A 4 17.06 3.52 10.71
N ILE A 5 18.29 3.10 10.35
CA ILE A 5 18.78 3.14 8.96
C ILE A 5 17.88 2.31 8.04
N LYS A 6 17.52 1.08 8.47
CA LYS A 6 16.60 0.21 7.73
C LYS A 6 15.24 0.90 7.50
N TYR A 7 14.68 1.54 8.52
CA TYR A 7 13.39 2.22 8.42
C TYR A 7 13.47 3.50 7.57
N SER A 8 14.59 4.24 7.64
CA SER A 8 14.81 5.39 6.76
C SER A 8 14.94 4.97 5.30
N LEU A 9 15.71 3.92 5.00
CA LEU A 9 15.82 3.39 3.64
C LEU A 9 14.48 2.86 3.12
N ALA A 10 13.77 2.10 3.95
CA ALA A 10 12.43 1.61 3.61
C ALA A 10 11.48 2.77 3.33
N GLY A 11 11.45 3.79 4.20
CA GLY A 11 10.61 4.97 4.02
C GLY A 11 10.95 5.73 2.73
N PHE A 12 12.25 5.89 2.42
CA PHE A 12 12.67 6.50 1.15
C PHE A 12 12.14 5.71 -0.06
N CYS A 13 12.36 4.39 -0.08
CA CYS A 13 11.86 3.54 -1.17
C CYS A 13 10.32 3.51 -1.24
N MET A 14 9.62 3.53 -0.09
CA MET A 14 8.16 3.65 -0.03
C MET A 14 7.69 4.97 -0.65
N GLY A 15 8.32 6.09 -0.30
CA GLY A 15 7.99 7.41 -0.86
C GLY A 15 8.20 7.49 -2.37
N VAL A 16 9.27 6.88 -2.89
CA VAL A 16 9.49 6.76 -4.34
C VAL A 16 8.39 5.91 -4.98
N ALA A 17 8.03 4.76 -4.36
CA ALA A 17 7.01 3.85 -4.87
C ALA A 17 5.63 4.52 -5.00
N GLU A 18 5.25 5.39 -4.07
CA GLU A 18 3.97 6.11 -4.11
C GLU A 18 3.86 7.12 -5.28
N LEU A 19 4.99 7.50 -5.88
CA LEU A 19 5.01 8.37 -7.07
C LEU A 19 4.76 7.60 -8.37
N ILE A 20 4.82 6.27 -8.33
CA ILE A 20 4.79 5.41 -9.50
C ILE A 20 3.42 4.71 -9.58
N PRO A 21 2.65 4.90 -10.67
CA PRO A 21 1.39 4.20 -10.84
C PRO A 21 1.57 2.67 -10.79
N GLY A 22 0.64 1.99 -10.12
CA GLY A 22 0.66 0.52 -10.05
C GLY A 22 1.56 -0.07 -8.95
N ILE A 23 2.43 0.72 -8.31
CA ILE A 23 3.26 0.27 -7.19
C ILE A 23 2.73 0.87 -5.88
N SER A 24 2.78 0.06 -4.83
CA SER A 24 2.36 0.48 -3.48
C SER A 24 3.54 0.49 -2.50
N GLY A 25 3.61 1.51 -1.66
CA GLY A 25 4.59 1.57 -0.57
C GLY A 25 4.47 0.40 0.40
N SER A 26 3.28 -0.17 0.59
CA SER A 26 3.09 -1.39 1.39
C SER A 26 3.82 -2.60 0.79
N THR A 27 3.96 -2.69 -0.54
CA THR A 27 4.80 -3.70 -1.21
C THR A 27 6.26 -3.55 -0.78
N VAL A 28 6.78 -2.32 -0.80
CA VAL A 28 8.14 -2.02 -0.33
C VAL A 28 8.32 -2.38 1.14
N ALA A 29 7.32 -2.11 1.98
CA ALA A 29 7.36 -2.48 3.40
C ALA A 29 7.48 -4.00 3.61
N VAL A 30 6.85 -4.83 2.76
CA VAL A 30 7.00 -6.28 2.78
C VAL A 30 8.42 -6.68 2.38
N ILE A 31 8.97 -6.12 1.31
CA ILE A 31 10.33 -6.39 0.84
C ILE A 31 11.37 -6.09 1.92
N PHE A 32 11.22 -4.95 2.60
CA PHE A 32 12.07 -4.57 3.73
C PHE A 32 11.78 -5.34 5.02
N LYS A 33 10.80 -6.27 5.01
CA LYS A 33 10.37 -7.03 6.19
C LYS A 33 10.04 -6.13 7.40
N ILE A 34 9.35 -5.02 7.14
CA ILE A 34 8.86 -4.09 8.17
C ILE A 34 7.32 -4.03 8.21
N TYR A 35 6.66 -4.65 7.24
CA TYR A 35 5.20 -4.61 7.08
C TYR A 35 4.43 -5.04 8.35
N PRO A 36 4.75 -6.16 9.03
CA PRO A 36 4.06 -6.55 10.26
C PRO A 36 4.21 -5.51 11.38
N ASN A 37 5.40 -4.92 11.49
CA ASN A 37 5.63 -3.88 12.49
C ASN A 37 4.88 -2.58 12.18
N LEU A 38 4.77 -2.19 10.90
CA LEU A 38 3.93 -1.07 10.48
C LEU A 38 2.45 -1.33 10.82
N MET A 39 1.95 -2.53 10.51
CA MET A 39 0.58 -2.91 10.89
C MET A 39 0.39 -2.88 12.42
N THR A 40 1.40 -3.29 13.19
CA THR A 40 1.39 -3.18 14.66
C THR A 40 1.27 -1.73 15.10
N ILE A 41 2.12 -0.83 14.60
CA ILE A 41 2.09 0.60 14.91
C ILE A 41 0.72 1.21 14.57
N LEU A 42 0.22 0.96 13.34
CA LEU A 42 -1.07 1.47 12.89
C LEU A 42 -2.24 0.90 13.70
N SER A 43 -2.18 -0.36 14.14
CA SER A 43 -3.19 -0.99 14.97
C SER A 43 -3.35 -0.33 16.35
N GLN A 44 -2.31 0.39 16.81
CA GLN A 44 -2.32 1.15 18.05
C GLN A 44 -3.06 2.50 17.95
N LEU A 45 -3.48 2.92 16.75
CA LEU A 45 -4.31 4.10 16.57
C LEU A 45 -5.69 3.87 17.20
N ARG A 46 -5.78 4.16 18.49
CA ARG A 46 -7.00 4.08 19.32
C ARG A 46 -7.08 5.30 20.20
N LEU A 47 -8.27 5.82 20.45
CA LEU A 47 -8.46 6.97 21.35
C LEU A 47 -7.81 6.78 22.72
N LYS A 48 -7.88 5.57 23.28
CA LYS A 48 -7.26 5.22 24.56
C LYS A 48 -5.73 5.31 24.59
N ASN A 49 -5.07 5.22 23.43
CA ASN A 49 -3.60 5.26 23.31
C ASN A 49 -3.09 6.68 23.03
N LEU A 50 -3.99 7.63 22.75
CA LEU A 50 -3.67 9.03 22.55
C LEU A 50 -3.57 9.71 23.92
N THR A 51 -2.36 9.81 24.44
CA THR A 51 -2.06 10.44 25.72
C THR A 51 -1.16 11.65 25.51
N LEU A 52 -1.18 12.60 26.43
CA LEU A 52 -0.25 13.76 26.43
C LEU A 52 1.15 13.38 26.93
N ASN A 53 1.35 12.14 27.38
CA ASN A 53 2.64 11.65 27.83
C ASN A 53 3.50 11.24 26.61
N LEU A 54 4.49 12.07 26.26
CA LEU A 54 5.39 11.85 25.13
C LEU A 54 6.16 10.53 25.20
N ARG A 55 6.50 10.07 26.40
CA ARG A 55 7.21 8.80 26.58
C ARG A 55 6.29 7.62 26.20
N SER A 56 5.06 7.62 26.70
CA SER A 56 4.05 6.61 26.37
C SER A 56 3.72 6.61 24.87
N LEU A 57 3.56 7.79 24.25
CA LEU A 57 3.37 7.91 22.80
C LEU A 57 4.57 7.34 22.04
N SER A 58 5.79 7.66 22.47
CA SER A 58 7.01 7.17 21.82
C SER A 58 7.14 5.66 21.87
N GLU A 59 6.77 5.04 22.98
CA GLU A 59 6.79 3.59 23.15
C GLU A 59 5.67 2.92 22.34
N THR A 60 4.44 3.45 22.41
CA THR A 60 3.26 2.89 21.72
C THR A 60 3.40 2.94 20.20
N PHE A 61 3.81 4.09 19.66
CA PHE A 61 3.94 4.30 18.21
C PHE A 61 5.37 4.07 17.70
N GLN A 62 6.27 3.58 18.54
CA GLN A 62 7.67 3.34 18.18
C GLN A 62 8.29 4.53 17.43
N LEU A 63 8.16 5.73 17.96
CA LEU A 63 8.56 6.97 17.28
C LEU A 63 10.01 6.97 16.80
N ASN A 64 10.88 6.24 17.48
CA ASN A 64 12.27 6.03 17.08
C ASN A 64 12.44 5.29 15.74
N LEU A 65 11.41 4.60 15.26
CA LEU A 65 11.36 3.90 13.96
C LEU A 65 10.39 4.56 12.98
N SER A 66 9.19 4.93 13.45
CA SER A 66 8.15 5.52 12.60
C SER A 66 8.51 6.92 12.12
N MET A 67 9.16 7.75 12.95
CA MET A 67 9.55 9.11 12.54
C MET A 67 10.63 9.11 11.43
N PRO A 68 11.75 8.36 11.54
CA PRO A 68 12.71 8.24 10.44
C PRO A 68 12.07 7.72 9.15
N LEU A 69 11.13 6.76 9.23
CA LEU A 69 10.41 6.23 8.09
C LEU A 69 9.55 7.31 7.41
N ILE A 70 8.68 7.98 8.17
CA ILE A 70 7.77 9.00 7.63
C ILE A 70 8.57 10.18 7.07
N PHE A 71 9.60 10.64 7.78
CA PHE A 71 10.41 11.77 7.35
C PHE A 71 11.17 11.47 6.05
N SER A 72 11.79 10.28 5.96
CA SER A 72 12.47 9.87 4.74
C SER A 72 11.50 9.63 3.57
N MET A 73 10.28 9.16 3.84
CA MET A 73 9.22 9.01 2.84
C MET A 73 8.82 10.38 2.24
N ILE A 74 8.60 11.39 3.09
CA ILE A 74 8.31 12.76 2.64
C ILE A 74 9.45 13.34 1.81
N ILE A 75 10.69 13.20 2.30
CA ILE A 75 11.88 13.64 1.57
C ILE A 75 11.96 12.96 0.21
N ALA A 76 11.74 11.65 0.14
CA ALA A 76 11.77 10.89 -1.10
C ALA A 76 10.75 11.41 -2.12
N VAL A 77 9.51 11.67 -1.70
CA VAL A 77 8.47 12.25 -2.55
C VAL A 77 8.92 13.59 -3.13
N ILE A 78 9.46 14.48 -2.28
CA ILE A 78 9.91 15.81 -2.72
C ILE A 78 11.09 15.72 -3.69
N LEU A 79 12.12 14.93 -3.34
CA LEU A 79 13.35 14.84 -4.14
C LEU A 79 13.15 14.07 -5.45
N SER A 80 12.33 12.99 -5.41
CA SER A 80 12.22 12.08 -6.57
C SER A 80 11.11 12.47 -7.53
N SER A 81 10.16 13.33 -7.14
CA SER A 81 8.98 13.67 -7.95
C SER A 81 9.34 14.17 -9.37
N ARG A 82 10.33 15.06 -9.48
CA ARG A 82 10.76 15.58 -10.79
C ARG A 82 11.42 14.50 -11.65
N GLY A 83 12.26 13.65 -11.06
CA GLY A 83 12.95 12.57 -11.77
C GLY A 83 11.97 11.50 -12.24
N ILE A 84 11.03 11.08 -11.36
CA ILE A 84 9.98 10.13 -11.72
C ILE A 84 9.07 10.70 -12.81
N ASN A 85 8.65 11.95 -12.69
CA ASN A 85 7.83 12.60 -13.73
C ASN A 85 8.56 12.65 -15.07
N TYR A 86 9.87 12.95 -15.07
CA TYR A 86 10.70 12.92 -16.28
C TYR A 86 10.74 11.53 -16.91
N LEU A 87 10.95 10.48 -16.12
CA LEU A 87 10.96 9.09 -16.59
C LEU A 87 9.61 8.67 -17.15
N LEU A 88 8.52 9.00 -16.47
CA LEU A 88 7.16 8.69 -16.94
C LEU A 88 6.77 9.49 -18.20
N THR A 89 7.33 10.69 -18.42
CA THR A 89 6.99 11.49 -19.59
C THR A 89 7.79 11.08 -20.83
N TYR A 90 9.08 10.72 -20.68
CA TYR A 90 9.98 10.49 -21.81
C TYR A 90 10.37 9.03 -22.01
N TYR A 91 10.23 8.18 -20.99
CA TYR A 91 10.68 6.78 -20.97
C TYR A 91 9.65 5.85 -20.31
N GLU A 92 8.36 6.17 -20.41
CA GLU A 92 7.28 5.49 -19.67
C GLU A 92 7.32 3.98 -19.85
N GLU A 93 7.30 3.49 -21.08
CA GLU A 93 7.26 2.06 -21.40
C GLU A 93 8.46 1.30 -20.82
N ILE A 94 9.68 1.81 -21.06
CA ILE A 94 10.91 1.17 -20.56
C ILE A 94 10.96 1.22 -19.03
N PHE A 95 10.55 2.34 -18.46
CA PHE A 95 10.57 2.54 -17.01
C PHE A 95 9.55 1.63 -16.33
N LEU A 96 8.30 1.61 -16.78
CA LEU A 96 7.26 0.75 -16.20
C LEU A 96 7.58 -0.73 -16.39
N SER A 97 8.04 -1.15 -17.58
CA SER A 97 8.43 -2.54 -17.83
C SER A 97 9.60 -2.97 -16.94
N SER A 98 10.61 -2.12 -16.73
CA SER A 98 11.71 -2.45 -15.82
C SER A 98 11.24 -2.63 -14.38
N LEU A 99 10.30 -1.81 -13.93
CA LEU A 99 9.68 -1.95 -12.61
C LEU A 99 8.78 -3.18 -12.53
N GLY A 100 8.05 -3.50 -13.59
CA GLY A 100 7.25 -4.72 -13.69
C GLY A 100 8.12 -5.97 -13.52
N LEU A 101 9.24 -6.04 -14.22
CA LEU A 101 10.22 -7.14 -14.05
C LEU A 101 10.78 -7.21 -12.63
N LEU A 102 11.10 -6.06 -12.04
CA LEU A 102 11.55 -5.99 -10.65
C LEU A 102 10.47 -6.52 -9.69
N MET A 103 9.20 -6.14 -9.86
CA MET A 103 8.10 -6.62 -9.02
C MET A 103 7.88 -8.13 -9.16
N ILE A 104 8.00 -8.68 -10.37
CA ILE A 104 7.94 -10.12 -10.61
C ILE A 104 9.07 -10.84 -9.84
N ALA A 105 10.30 -10.36 -9.96
CA ALA A 105 11.43 -10.93 -9.24
C ALA A 105 11.24 -10.85 -7.71
N LEU A 106 10.74 -9.72 -7.21
CA LEU A 106 10.49 -9.50 -5.79
C LEU A 106 9.33 -10.35 -5.27
N SER A 107 8.29 -10.60 -6.06
CA SER A 107 7.18 -11.49 -5.67
C SER A 107 7.68 -12.91 -5.39
N ILE A 108 8.60 -13.41 -6.23
CA ILE A 108 9.24 -14.71 -6.03
C ILE A 108 10.18 -14.71 -4.81
N TYR A 109 10.88 -13.58 -4.57
CA TYR A 109 11.82 -13.44 -3.45
C TYR A 109 11.12 -13.39 -2.08
N ILE A 110 9.91 -12.81 -1.99
CA ILE A 110 9.15 -12.67 -0.74
C ILE A 110 8.78 -14.03 -0.15
N ILE A 111 8.47 -15.00 -0.99
CA ILE A 111 8.14 -16.38 -0.63
C ILE A 111 9.31 -17.30 -0.96
N ASN A 112 9.56 -18.29 -0.10
CA ASN A 112 10.48 -19.38 -0.45
C ASN A 112 9.78 -20.38 -1.37
N PHE A 113 9.43 -19.93 -2.60
CA PHE A 113 8.49 -20.57 -3.51
C PHE A 113 8.66 -22.09 -3.60
N LEU A 114 9.88 -22.56 -3.86
CA LEU A 114 10.14 -24.00 -4.02
C LEU A 114 9.97 -24.78 -2.71
N LYS A 115 10.46 -24.24 -1.59
CA LYS A 115 10.39 -24.91 -0.29
C LYS A 115 8.95 -24.95 0.23
N ASP A 116 8.28 -23.80 0.24
CA ASP A 116 6.95 -23.66 0.81
C ASP A 116 5.93 -24.51 0.05
N LEU A 117 6.05 -24.62 -1.29
CA LEU A 117 5.17 -25.46 -2.11
C LEU A 117 5.36 -26.95 -1.93
N ILE A 118 6.58 -27.39 -1.61
CA ILE A 118 6.85 -28.80 -1.29
C ILE A 118 6.21 -29.15 0.06
N GLU A 119 6.25 -28.23 1.02
CA GLU A 119 5.72 -28.43 2.37
C GLU A 119 4.18 -28.33 2.42
N ASP A 120 3.57 -27.36 1.74
CA ASP A 120 2.11 -27.19 1.71
C ASP A 120 1.57 -26.69 0.35
N LYS A 121 1.01 -27.59 -0.42
CA LYS A 121 0.38 -27.28 -1.72
C LYS A 121 -0.81 -26.31 -1.62
N ARG A 122 -1.42 -26.12 -0.45
CA ARG A 122 -2.51 -25.17 -0.26
C ARG A 122 -2.06 -23.72 -0.47
N LEU A 123 -0.77 -23.44 -0.26
CA LEU A 123 -0.20 -22.12 -0.49
C LEU A 123 -0.30 -21.68 -1.95
N LEU A 124 -0.29 -22.63 -2.91
CA LEU A 124 -0.57 -22.35 -4.34
C LEU A 124 -1.96 -21.75 -4.55
N VAL A 125 -2.96 -22.22 -3.82
CA VAL A 125 -4.33 -21.69 -3.95
C VAL A 125 -4.35 -20.21 -3.57
N PHE A 126 -3.68 -19.82 -2.49
CA PHE A 126 -3.64 -18.42 -2.03
C PHE A 126 -2.81 -17.54 -2.97
N LEU A 127 -1.70 -18.05 -3.49
CA LEU A 127 -0.92 -17.39 -4.54
C LEU A 127 -1.81 -17.14 -5.79
N SER A 128 -2.49 -18.17 -6.27
CA SER A 128 -3.39 -18.08 -7.44
C SER A 128 -4.55 -17.13 -7.19
N LEU A 129 -5.14 -17.15 -5.99
CA LEU A 129 -6.18 -16.18 -5.59
C LEU A 129 -5.66 -14.75 -5.64
N GLY A 130 -4.45 -14.50 -5.14
CA GLY A 130 -3.80 -13.19 -5.22
C GLY A 130 -3.63 -12.74 -6.67
N ILE A 131 -3.16 -13.63 -7.56
CA ILE A 131 -3.00 -13.33 -8.99
C ILE A 131 -4.35 -13.00 -9.63
N ILE A 132 -5.36 -13.85 -9.45
CA ILE A 132 -6.69 -13.68 -10.05
C ILE A 132 -7.33 -12.37 -9.56
N ILE A 133 -7.31 -12.12 -8.25
CA ILE A 133 -7.88 -10.90 -7.67
C ILE A 133 -7.10 -9.68 -8.16
N GLY A 134 -5.77 -9.74 -8.23
CA GLY A 134 -4.95 -8.64 -8.70
C GLY A 134 -5.24 -8.26 -10.16
N PHE A 135 -5.37 -9.23 -11.07
CA PHE A 135 -5.79 -8.95 -12.45
C PHE A 135 -7.22 -8.44 -12.52
N ALA A 136 -8.16 -9.09 -11.82
CA ALA A 136 -9.55 -8.67 -11.83
C ALA A 136 -9.71 -7.21 -11.38
N LEU A 137 -8.98 -6.78 -10.34
CA LEU A 137 -9.03 -5.41 -9.84
C LEU A 137 -8.42 -4.40 -10.82
N GLN A 138 -7.42 -4.78 -11.61
CA GLN A 138 -6.76 -3.89 -12.55
C GLN A 138 -7.54 -3.72 -13.86
N GLU A 139 -8.34 -4.73 -14.25
CA GLU A 139 -9.22 -4.66 -15.41
C GLU A 139 -10.56 -3.97 -15.12
N LEU A 140 -10.94 -3.86 -13.83
CA LEU A 140 -12.16 -3.15 -13.47
C LEU A 140 -12.06 -1.66 -13.83
N ASN A 141 -13.01 -1.17 -14.59
CA ASN A 141 -13.16 0.25 -14.88
C ASN A 141 -14.64 0.65 -14.81
N ILE A 142 -14.98 1.41 -13.79
CA ILE A 142 -16.36 1.91 -13.60
C ILE A 142 -16.47 3.27 -14.28
N SER A 143 -16.87 3.28 -15.54
CA SER A 143 -16.82 4.45 -16.41
C SER A 143 -17.90 5.51 -16.17
N SER A 144 -18.97 5.18 -15.42
CA SER A 144 -20.02 6.16 -15.11
C SER A 144 -20.58 5.93 -13.70
N VAL A 145 -20.24 6.82 -12.79
CA VAL A 145 -20.68 6.72 -11.38
C VAL A 145 -21.45 7.97 -10.98
N ASN A 146 -22.59 7.78 -10.36
CA ASN A 146 -23.25 8.85 -9.64
C ASN A 146 -22.52 9.06 -8.29
N ILE A 147 -21.75 10.13 -8.20
CA ILE A 147 -20.93 10.46 -7.03
C ILE A 147 -21.84 10.94 -5.90
N SER A 148 -22.27 10.00 -5.06
CA SER A 148 -23.05 10.27 -3.85
C SER A 148 -22.16 10.27 -2.60
N ILE A 149 -22.63 10.84 -1.50
CA ILE A 149 -21.91 10.87 -0.22
C ILE A 149 -21.57 9.44 0.26
N PRO A 150 -22.52 8.47 0.26
CA PRO A 150 -22.19 7.08 0.62
C PRO A 150 -21.16 6.44 -0.30
N TYR A 151 -21.21 6.75 -1.60
CA TYR A 151 -20.24 6.22 -2.56
C TYR A 151 -18.83 6.76 -2.30
N LEU A 152 -18.68 8.06 -2.02
CA LEU A 152 -17.39 8.66 -1.64
C LEU A 152 -16.84 8.07 -0.36
N PHE A 153 -17.69 7.84 0.63
CA PHE A 153 -17.29 7.19 1.87
C PHE A 153 -16.76 5.77 1.62
N LEU A 154 -17.50 4.95 0.86
CA LEU A 154 -17.08 3.60 0.50
C LEU A 154 -15.80 3.60 -0.36
N SER A 155 -15.69 4.56 -1.29
CA SER A 155 -14.48 4.73 -2.09
C SER A 155 -13.27 5.05 -1.21
N GLY A 156 -13.42 5.87 -0.17
CA GLY A 156 -12.36 6.12 0.81
C GLY A 156 -11.98 4.88 1.60
N VAL A 157 -12.96 4.07 2.05
CA VAL A 157 -12.69 2.80 2.73
C VAL A 157 -11.90 1.87 1.82
N LEU A 158 -12.33 1.66 0.59
CA LEU A 158 -11.69 0.75 -0.35
C LEU A 158 -10.30 1.24 -0.75
N ALA A 159 -10.17 2.50 -1.20
CA ALA A 159 -8.90 3.04 -1.65
C ALA A 159 -7.82 2.96 -0.56
N PHE A 160 -8.16 3.33 0.68
CA PHE A 160 -7.21 3.23 1.78
C PHE A 160 -6.92 1.79 2.20
N SER A 161 -7.90 0.89 2.07
CA SER A 161 -7.67 -0.55 2.30
C SER A 161 -6.63 -1.09 1.31
N PHE A 162 -6.77 -0.79 0.04
CA PHE A 162 -5.81 -1.22 -0.98
C PHE A 162 -4.45 -0.52 -0.87
N PHE A 163 -4.41 0.72 -0.41
CA PHE A 163 -3.16 1.40 -0.06
C PHE A 163 -2.35 0.64 1.00
N LEU A 164 -3.01 0.01 1.97
CA LEU A 164 -2.36 -0.78 3.02
C LEU A 164 -2.05 -2.23 2.60
N ILE A 165 -2.72 -2.77 1.57
CA ILE A 165 -2.51 -4.13 1.08
C ILE A 165 -1.37 -4.13 0.05
N PRO A 166 -0.32 -4.95 0.23
CA PRO A 166 0.76 -5.07 -0.74
C PRO A 166 0.27 -5.58 -2.10
N GLY A 167 0.86 -5.05 -3.17
CA GLY A 167 0.58 -5.49 -4.54
C GLY A 167 -0.56 -4.73 -5.23
N ILE A 168 -1.25 -3.82 -4.56
CA ILE A 168 -2.28 -2.98 -5.18
C ILE A 168 -2.05 -1.53 -4.76
N SER A 169 -2.18 -0.61 -5.72
CA SER A 169 -2.07 0.82 -5.43
C SER A 169 -3.43 1.40 -5.04
N GLY A 170 -3.48 2.15 -3.93
CA GLY A 170 -4.69 2.85 -3.50
C GLY A 170 -5.17 3.89 -4.52
N SER A 171 -4.25 4.56 -5.22
CA SER A 171 -4.58 5.49 -6.30
C SER A 171 -5.17 4.78 -7.53
N ALA A 172 -4.67 3.61 -7.89
CA ALA A 172 -5.26 2.80 -8.95
C ALA A 172 -6.71 2.40 -8.59
N MET A 173 -6.97 2.08 -7.33
CA MET A 173 -8.35 1.81 -6.87
C MET A 173 -9.27 3.02 -7.02
N LEU A 174 -8.78 4.25 -6.81
CA LEU A 174 -9.56 5.47 -7.07
C LEU A 174 -9.91 5.62 -8.56
N VAL A 175 -8.99 5.24 -9.46
CA VAL A 175 -9.24 5.22 -10.90
C VAL A 175 -10.30 4.19 -11.24
N VAL A 176 -10.17 2.96 -10.74
CA VAL A 176 -11.17 1.87 -10.91
C VAL A 176 -12.56 2.31 -10.46
N LEU A 177 -12.65 3.00 -9.32
CA LEU A 177 -13.91 3.51 -8.78
C LEU A 177 -14.41 4.79 -9.49
N GLY A 178 -13.70 5.32 -10.48
CA GLY A 178 -14.07 6.52 -11.22
C GLY A 178 -14.07 7.81 -10.39
N VAL A 179 -13.42 7.81 -9.21
CA VAL A 179 -13.41 8.97 -8.29
C VAL A 179 -12.06 9.69 -8.24
N TYR A 180 -11.03 9.18 -8.92
CA TYR A 180 -9.70 9.79 -8.90
C TYR A 180 -9.71 11.26 -9.30
N GLY A 181 -10.25 11.60 -10.48
CA GLY A 181 -10.35 12.98 -10.96
C GLY A 181 -11.12 13.88 -10.02
N PRO A 182 -12.37 13.53 -9.64
CA PRO A 182 -13.16 14.28 -8.66
C PRO A 182 -12.46 14.52 -7.33
N ILE A 183 -11.75 13.52 -6.78
CA ILE A 183 -11.00 13.67 -5.51
C ILE A 183 -9.81 14.61 -5.69
N ILE A 184 -9.01 14.45 -6.75
CA ILE A 184 -7.87 15.34 -7.02
C ILE A 184 -8.35 16.79 -7.21
N GLN A 185 -9.42 16.99 -7.95
CA GLN A 185 -10.02 18.31 -8.11
C GLN A 185 -10.51 18.88 -6.76
N ALA A 186 -11.21 18.06 -5.96
CA ALA A 186 -11.68 18.46 -4.64
C ALA A 186 -10.54 18.87 -3.71
N VAL A 187 -9.39 18.18 -3.77
CA VAL A 187 -8.16 18.56 -3.04
C VAL A 187 -7.64 19.91 -3.51
N SER A 188 -7.59 20.16 -4.83
CA SER A 188 -7.02 21.39 -5.40
C SER A 188 -7.80 22.65 -5.03
N ILE A 189 -9.12 22.54 -4.83
CA ILE A 189 -10.02 23.66 -4.47
C ILE A 189 -10.54 23.58 -3.03
N PHE A 190 -10.02 22.65 -2.21
CA PHE A 190 -10.45 22.40 -0.83
C PHE A 190 -11.96 22.17 -0.68
N ASN A 191 -12.57 21.38 -1.58
CA ASN A 191 -13.99 21.05 -1.54
C ASN A 191 -14.28 20.01 -0.44
N PHE A 192 -14.56 20.49 0.77
CA PHE A 192 -14.82 19.63 1.93
C PHE A 192 -16.10 18.80 1.81
N THR A 193 -17.07 19.19 0.97
CA THR A 193 -18.30 18.41 0.74
C THR A 193 -17.97 17.03 0.14
N LEU A 194 -16.97 16.94 -0.73
CA LEU A 194 -16.49 15.70 -1.30
C LEU A 194 -15.40 15.05 -0.43
N LEU A 195 -14.49 15.86 0.11
CA LEU A 195 -13.35 15.37 0.88
C LEU A 195 -13.74 14.78 2.24
N ALA A 196 -14.74 15.35 2.93
CA ALA A 196 -15.11 14.90 4.26
C ALA A 196 -15.60 13.43 4.27
N PRO A 197 -16.61 13.03 3.46
CA PRO A 197 -17.05 11.62 3.44
C PRO A 197 -15.93 10.68 2.98
N PHE A 198 -15.15 11.07 1.99
CA PHE A 198 -13.99 10.28 1.53
C PHE A 198 -12.96 10.08 2.63
N SER A 199 -12.56 11.16 3.30
CA SER A 199 -11.58 11.10 4.40
C SER A 199 -12.08 10.30 5.60
N LEU A 200 -13.37 10.36 5.91
CA LEU A 200 -13.98 9.52 6.94
C LEU A 200 -13.88 8.03 6.57
N GLY A 201 -14.10 7.68 5.31
CA GLY A 201 -13.89 6.32 4.81
C GLY A 201 -12.45 5.86 4.96
N CYS A 202 -11.48 6.69 4.55
CA CYS A 202 -10.06 6.42 4.74
C CYS A 202 -9.71 6.23 6.22
N LEU A 203 -10.25 7.07 7.10
CA LEU A 203 -10.01 6.99 8.54
C LEU A 203 -10.54 5.66 9.12
N ILE A 204 -11.72 5.23 8.73
CA ILE A 204 -12.28 3.94 9.18
C ILE A 204 -11.41 2.78 8.72
N SER A 205 -10.98 2.76 7.47
CA SER A 205 -10.05 1.75 6.98
C SER A 205 -8.74 1.76 7.77
N LEU A 206 -8.15 2.94 7.98
CA LEU A 206 -6.93 3.09 8.79
C LEU A 206 -7.07 2.54 10.20
N LEU A 207 -8.23 2.71 10.82
CA LEU A 207 -8.48 2.25 12.18
C LEU A 207 -8.79 0.75 12.28
N LEU A 208 -9.39 0.15 11.25
CA LEU A 208 -9.85 -1.25 11.29
C LEU A 208 -8.88 -2.20 10.60
N LEU A 209 -8.47 -1.90 9.39
CA LEU A 209 -7.72 -2.83 8.54
C LEU A 209 -6.38 -3.29 9.13
N PRO A 210 -5.54 -2.45 9.74
CA PRO A 210 -4.27 -2.91 10.31
C PRO A 210 -4.45 -3.99 11.37
N ARG A 211 -5.56 -3.94 12.13
CA ARG A 211 -5.88 -4.97 13.15
C ARG A 211 -6.28 -6.28 12.52
N VAL A 212 -7.11 -6.23 11.48
CA VAL A 212 -7.55 -7.41 10.72
C VAL A 212 -6.34 -8.08 10.08
N VAL A 213 -5.52 -7.30 9.37
CA VAL A 213 -4.29 -7.80 8.72
C VAL A 213 -3.34 -8.41 9.76
N LEU A 214 -3.12 -7.74 10.88
CA LEU A 214 -2.23 -8.23 11.93
C LEU A 214 -2.76 -9.53 12.56
N SER A 215 -4.07 -9.64 12.77
CA SER A 215 -4.72 -10.87 13.27
C SER A 215 -4.52 -12.05 12.31
N ILE A 216 -4.72 -11.83 11.00
CA ILE A 216 -4.49 -12.85 9.99
C ILE A 216 -3.01 -13.19 9.90
N TYR A 217 -2.14 -12.17 9.89
CA TYR A 217 -0.70 -12.36 9.83
C TYR A 217 -0.18 -13.21 10.99
N SER A 218 -0.63 -12.95 12.23
CA SER A 218 -0.20 -13.69 13.40
C SER A 218 -0.63 -15.17 13.41
N SER A 219 -1.71 -15.51 12.71
CA SER A 219 -2.25 -16.88 12.66
C SER A 219 -1.87 -17.63 11.38
N HIS A 220 -1.68 -16.91 10.26
CA HIS A 220 -1.51 -17.49 8.92
C HIS A 220 -0.49 -16.70 8.08
N GLU A 221 0.70 -16.46 8.63
CA GLU A 221 1.75 -15.65 7.99
C GLU A 221 2.08 -16.14 6.57
N LEU A 222 2.38 -17.45 6.41
CA LEU A 222 2.76 -18.01 5.11
C LEU A 222 1.63 -17.86 4.08
N THR A 223 0.39 -18.13 4.46
CA THR A 223 -0.78 -17.99 3.59
C THR A 223 -0.96 -16.55 3.11
N LEU A 224 -0.85 -15.58 4.03
CA LEU A 224 -0.99 -14.17 3.71
C LEU A 224 0.17 -13.67 2.82
N MET A 225 1.39 -14.15 3.07
CA MET A 225 2.56 -13.80 2.26
C MET A 225 2.44 -14.34 0.82
N HIS A 226 1.92 -15.57 0.62
CA HIS A 226 1.67 -16.12 -0.71
C HIS A 226 0.56 -15.34 -1.42
N PHE A 227 -0.50 -14.97 -0.74
CA PHE A 227 -1.54 -14.11 -1.29
C PHE A 227 -1.00 -12.75 -1.74
N PHE A 228 -0.21 -12.08 -0.90
CA PHE A 228 0.44 -10.82 -1.25
C PHE A 228 1.42 -10.97 -2.41
N SER A 229 2.20 -12.05 -2.43
CA SER A 229 3.09 -12.36 -3.55
C SER A 229 2.31 -12.48 -4.86
N GLY A 230 1.14 -13.12 -4.85
CA GLY A 230 0.25 -13.18 -6.02
C GLY A 230 -0.24 -11.82 -6.50
N LEU A 231 -0.64 -10.94 -5.57
CA LEU A 231 -1.03 -9.56 -5.89
C LEU A 231 0.14 -8.75 -6.47
N ILE A 232 1.34 -8.89 -5.93
CA ILE A 232 2.54 -8.20 -6.41
C ILE A 232 2.91 -8.72 -7.81
N LEU A 233 2.81 -10.04 -8.01
CA LEU A 233 3.10 -10.68 -9.30
C LEU A 233 2.16 -10.17 -10.40
N SER A 234 0.84 -10.13 -10.14
CA SER A 234 -0.14 -9.61 -11.10
C SER A 234 0.12 -8.15 -11.44
N SER A 235 0.46 -7.31 -10.45
CA SER A 235 0.81 -5.91 -10.69
C SER A 235 2.09 -5.77 -11.50
N GLY A 236 3.09 -6.62 -11.26
CA GLY A 236 4.32 -6.64 -12.07
C GLY A 236 4.07 -7.02 -13.52
N ILE A 237 3.22 -8.02 -13.77
CA ILE A 237 2.84 -8.43 -15.14
C ILE A 237 2.03 -7.34 -15.84
N PHE A 238 1.16 -6.64 -15.12
CA PHE A 238 0.34 -5.57 -15.69
C PHE A 238 1.16 -4.34 -16.12
N LEU A 239 2.35 -4.15 -15.57
CA LEU A 239 3.27 -3.06 -15.92
C LEU A 239 4.17 -3.40 -17.14
N LEU A 240 4.15 -4.66 -17.64
CA LEU A 240 4.89 -5.07 -18.83
C LEU A 240 4.14 -4.72 -20.11
#